data_0a03ec1cd6393836dbad19293f974397
#
_entry.id   0a03ec1cd6393836dbad19293f974397
#
_cell.length_a   1.000
_cell.length_b   1.000
_cell.length_c   1.000
_cell.angle_alpha   90.00
_cell.angle_beta   90.00
_cell.angle_gamma   90.00
#
_symmetry.space_group_name_H-M   'P 1'
#
loop_
_entity.id
_entity.type
_entity.pdbx_description
1 polymer ?
#
loop_
_entity_poly.entity_id
_entity_poly.type
_entity_poly.pdbx_seq_one_letter_code
_entity_poly.pdbx_strand_id
1 'polypeptide(L)'
;MSTIHTIEPRKVFHWFYQINQIPRCSGNEKRISDFLVNFARERNLEVYQDELYNVIIKKPATPGYENAPAVIIQGHSDMVCIKGEGSNHNFDTDPIEMIVEGDILRANNTTLGGDDGIAVAYGLAILDSDDLKHPAIELLVTTREETGMDGAMALTGEHLSGKILLNIDSDEEGVFLVSCAGGANQIVTFPLKKEKKRGTGLKIKVSGLKGGHSGMEIVKQRANAIKLLARILDQCRDKVTFGKDYGWQQT
;
A
#
# COMPACT_ATOMS: atom_id res chain seq x y z
N MET A 1 -3.93 30.13 2.43
CA MET A 1 -3.23 28.84 2.38
C MET A 1 -4.07 27.90 1.55
N SER A 2 -3.50 27.24 0.57
CA SER A 2 -4.17 26.20 -0.22
C SER A 2 -4.46 25.02 0.70
N THR A 3 -5.70 24.54 0.75
CA THR A 3 -6.06 23.33 1.50
C THR A 3 -6.34 22.22 0.50
N ILE A 4 -6.26 20.96 0.92
CA ILE A 4 -6.54 19.80 0.06
C ILE A 4 -7.92 19.92 -0.63
N HIS A 5 -8.88 20.57 0.01
CA HIS A 5 -10.23 20.77 -0.51
C HIS A 5 -10.33 21.78 -1.67
N THR A 6 -9.25 22.50 -1.98
CA THR A 6 -9.21 23.49 -3.07
C THR A 6 -8.39 23.02 -4.27
N ILE A 7 -7.79 21.81 -4.21
CA ILE A 7 -6.98 21.23 -5.27
C ILE A 7 -7.89 20.57 -6.30
N GLU A 8 -7.59 20.77 -7.57
CA GLU A 8 -8.28 20.07 -8.67
C GLU A 8 -7.50 18.78 -9.07
N PRO A 9 -8.22 17.71 -9.45
CA PRO A 9 -9.69 17.52 -9.48
C PRO A 9 -10.28 17.38 -8.07
N ARG A 10 -11.23 18.24 -7.72
CA ARG A 10 -11.77 18.32 -6.33
C ARG A 10 -12.32 17.01 -5.79
N LYS A 11 -13.07 16.25 -6.61
CA LYS A 11 -13.63 14.96 -6.17
C LYS A 11 -12.54 13.95 -5.82
N VAL A 12 -11.44 13.91 -6.57
CA VAL A 12 -10.31 13.00 -6.30
C VAL A 12 -9.67 13.37 -4.96
N PHE A 13 -9.31 14.64 -4.77
CA PHE A 13 -8.68 15.06 -3.51
C PHE A 13 -9.64 15.04 -2.32
N HIS A 14 -10.95 15.19 -2.53
CA HIS A 14 -11.96 14.96 -1.51
C HIS A 14 -11.92 13.51 -1.03
N TRP A 15 -11.98 12.54 -1.94
CA TRP A 15 -11.95 11.11 -1.57
C TRP A 15 -10.59 10.69 -1.02
N PHE A 16 -9.50 11.21 -1.57
CA PHE A 16 -8.17 11.00 -1.00
C PHE A 16 -8.06 11.49 0.45
N TYR A 17 -8.66 12.66 0.74
CA TYR A 17 -8.78 13.15 2.11
C TYR A 17 -9.57 12.18 2.99
N GLN A 18 -10.76 11.75 2.55
CA GLN A 18 -11.64 10.89 3.33
C GLN A 18 -10.98 9.55 3.68
N ILE A 19 -10.34 8.88 2.73
CA ILE A 19 -9.68 7.59 3.00
C ILE A 19 -8.48 7.75 3.95
N ASN A 20 -7.78 8.88 3.92
CA ASN A 20 -6.66 9.17 4.80
C ASN A 20 -7.08 9.61 6.22
N GLN A 21 -8.38 9.79 6.47
CA GLN A 21 -8.91 9.90 7.83
C GLN A 21 -9.05 8.53 8.51
N ILE A 22 -8.88 7.44 7.76
CA ILE A 22 -9.07 6.08 8.22
C ILE A 22 -7.70 5.40 8.29
N PRO A 23 -7.24 4.98 9.49
CA PRO A 23 -6.07 4.13 9.61
C PRO A 23 -6.19 2.85 8.78
N ARG A 24 -5.20 2.61 7.90
CA ARG A 24 -5.24 1.56 6.88
C ARG A 24 -3.88 0.93 6.60
N CYS A 25 -3.05 0.78 7.63
CA CYS A 25 -1.81 0.00 7.48
C CYS A 25 -2.12 -1.43 7.05
N SER A 26 -1.19 -2.04 6.30
CA SER A 26 -1.31 -3.45 5.90
C SER A 26 -1.60 -4.34 7.11
N GLY A 27 -2.65 -5.15 7.01
CA GLY A 27 -3.20 -5.97 8.09
C GLY A 27 -4.26 -5.27 8.96
N ASN A 28 -4.58 -3.99 8.71
CA ASN A 28 -5.62 -3.22 9.44
C ASN A 28 -6.66 -2.60 8.48
N GLU A 29 -7.01 -3.30 7.40
CA GLU A 29 -7.83 -2.76 6.31
C GLU A 29 -9.34 -2.82 6.57
N LYS A 30 -9.80 -3.50 7.63
CA LYS A 30 -11.23 -3.68 7.87
C LYS A 30 -12.03 -2.37 7.86
N ARG A 31 -11.51 -1.32 8.51
CA ARG A 31 -12.21 -0.03 8.60
C ARG A 31 -12.34 0.68 7.26
N ILE A 32 -11.28 0.67 6.46
CA ILE A 32 -11.33 1.27 5.11
C ILE A 32 -12.22 0.43 4.18
N SER A 33 -12.18 -0.89 4.28
CA SER A 33 -13.05 -1.79 3.53
C SER A 33 -14.53 -1.57 3.86
N ASP A 34 -14.88 -1.47 5.14
CA ASP A 34 -16.24 -1.16 5.60
C ASP A 34 -16.69 0.25 5.11
N PHE A 35 -15.78 1.22 5.08
CA PHE A 35 -16.06 2.54 4.53
C PHE A 35 -16.42 2.45 3.04
N LEU A 36 -15.67 1.68 2.24
CA LEU A 36 -15.94 1.48 0.82
C LEU A 36 -17.30 0.80 0.59
N VAL A 37 -17.64 -0.18 1.42
CA VAL A 37 -18.96 -0.84 1.37
C VAL A 37 -20.07 0.16 1.68
N ASN A 38 -19.91 0.99 2.69
CA ASN A 38 -20.89 2.01 3.05
C ASN A 38 -21.03 3.08 1.97
N PHE A 39 -19.92 3.54 1.39
CA PHE A 39 -19.90 4.44 0.24
C PHE A 39 -20.77 3.93 -0.91
N ALA A 40 -20.63 2.65 -1.25
CA ALA A 40 -21.40 2.03 -2.33
C ALA A 40 -22.89 1.93 -1.99
N ARG A 41 -23.23 1.51 -0.77
CA ARG A 41 -24.61 1.37 -0.31
C ARG A 41 -25.36 2.70 -0.29
N GLU A 42 -24.72 3.77 0.15
CA GLU A 42 -25.29 5.13 0.14
C GLU A 42 -25.65 5.62 -1.26
N ARG A 43 -25.00 5.07 -2.29
CA ARG A 43 -25.19 5.41 -3.71
C ARG A 43 -26.01 4.37 -4.47
N ASN A 44 -26.56 3.38 -3.76
CA ASN A 44 -27.29 2.25 -4.35
C ASN A 44 -26.48 1.51 -5.42
N LEU A 45 -25.14 1.42 -5.25
CA LEU A 45 -24.25 0.67 -6.12
C LEU A 45 -24.14 -0.79 -5.63
N GLU A 46 -24.01 -1.71 -6.58
CA GLU A 46 -23.69 -3.11 -6.25
C GLU A 46 -22.31 -3.17 -5.60
N VAL A 47 -22.21 -3.91 -4.50
CA VAL A 47 -20.96 -4.05 -3.77
C VAL A 47 -20.77 -5.48 -3.24
N TYR A 48 -19.57 -5.98 -3.36
CA TYR A 48 -19.11 -7.24 -2.78
C TYR A 48 -17.88 -6.99 -1.91
N GLN A 49 -17.81 -7.65 -0.77
CA GLN A 49 -16.67 -7.65 0.14
C GLN A 49 -16.37 -9.09 0.51
N ASP A 50 -15.12 -9.51 0.38
CA ASP A 50 -14.69 -10.86 0.76
C ASP A 50 -14.14 -10.93 2.20
N GLU A 51 -13.70 -12.14 2.60
CA GLU A 51 -13.18 -12.41 3.94
C GLU A 51 -11.83 -11.72 4.22
N LEU A 52 -11.08 -11.36 3.18
CA LEU A 52 -9.82 -10.62 3.29
C LEU A 52 -10.01 -9.11 3.15
N TYR A 53 -11.27 -8.65 3.12
CA TYR A 53 -11.63 -7.25 2.99
C TYR A 53 -11.34 -6.63 1.63
N ASN A 54 -11.10 -7.42 0.57
CA ASN A 54 -11.17 -6.91 -0.78
C ASN A 54 -12.59 -6.40 -1.08
N VAL A 55 -12.70 -5.31 -1.82
CA VAL A 55 -14.00 -4.71 -2.17
C VAL A 55 -14.12 -4.56 -3.68
N ILE A 56 -15.26 -4.97 -4.23
CA ILE A 56 -15.63 -4.72 -5.61
C ILE A 56 -16.90 -3.90 -5.61
N ILE A 57 -16.87 -2.72 -6.25
CA ILE A 57 -18.03 -1.83 -6.40
C ILE A 57 -18.33 -1.69 -7.88
N LYS A 58 -19.61 -1.87 -8.27
CA LYS A 58 -20.01 -1.80 -9.67
C LYS A 58 -20.95 -0.62 -9.93
N LYS A 59 -20.66 0.10 -11.00
CA LYS A 59 -21.51 1.17 -11.52
C LYS A 59 -21.94 0.83 -12.95
N PRO A 60 -23.25 0.85 -13.26
CA PRO A 60 -23.74 0.61 -14.62
C PRO A 60 -23.19 1.64 -15.60
N ALA A 61 -23.14 1.27 -16.88
CA ALA A 61 -22.77 2.18 -17.96
C ALA A 61 -23.74 3.37 -18.04
N THR A 62 -23.24 4.53 -18.43
CA THR A 62 -24.08 5.69 -18.76
C THR A 62 -24.78 5.50 -20.09
N PRO A 63 -25.91 6.19 -20.35
CA PRO A 63 -26.65 6.10 -21.61
C PRO A 63 -25.75 6.30 -22.83
N GLY A 64 -25.82 5.36 -23.77
CA GLY A 64 -25.00 5.29 -24.99
C GLY A 64 -23.67 4.52 -24.84
N TYR A 65 -23.35 3.99 -23.66
CA TYR A 65 -22.15 3.21 -23.40
C TYR A 65 -22.46 1.76 -22.95
N GLU A 66 -23.72 1.32 -23.02
CA GLU A 66 -24.18 0.03 -22.51
C GLU A 66 -23.53 -1.16 -23.21
N ASN A 67 -23.13 -0.98 -24.48
CA ASN A 67 -22.48 -2.01 -25.28
C ASN A 67 -20.94 -1.92 -25.26
N ALA A 68 -20.39 -0.92 -24.58
CA ALA A 68 -18.93 -0.81 -24.43
C ALA A 68 -18.41 -1.84 -23.40
N PRO A 69 -17.21 -2.38 -23.59
CA PRO A 69 -16.62 -3.30 -22.64
C PRO A 69 -16.53 -2.68 -21.24
N ALA A 70 -16.90 -3.44 -20.23
CA ALA A 70 -16.75 -3.02 -18.84
C ALA A 70 -15.27 -2.84 -18.50
N VAL A 71 -14.96 -1.82 -17.70
CA VAL A 71 -13.60 -1.48 -17.28
C VAL A 71 -13.45 -1.70 -15.78
N ILE A 72 -12.43 -2.44 -15.39
CA ILE A 72 -12.00 -2.61 -14.01
C ILE A 72 -10.95 -1.54 -13.71
N ILE A 73 -11.18 -0.73 -12.69
CA ILE A 73 -10.18 0.15 -12.09
C ILE A 73 -9.69 -0.54 -10.84
N GLN A 74 -8.38 -0.78 -10.73
CA GLN A 74 -7.83 -1.52 -9.60
C GLN A 74 -6.76 -0.70 -8.89
N GLY A 75 -6.81 -0.75 -7.57
CA GLY A 75 -5.81 -0.27 -6.64
C GLY A 75 -5.87 -1.03 -5.33
N HIS A 76 -4.98 -0.70 -4.37
CA HIS A 76 -5.00 -1.32 -3.05
C HIS A 76 -5.35 -0.33 -1.94
N SER A 77 -5.95 -0.84 -0.86
CA SER A 77 -6.44 -0.02 0.25
C SER A 77 -5.41 0.19 1.35
N ASP A 78 -4.47 -0.73 1.51
CA ASP A 78 -3.44 -0.64 2.53
C ASP A 78 -2.35 0.38 2.16
N MET A 79 -1.49 0.67 3.09
CA MET A 79 -0.33 1.54 2.90
C MET A 79 0.81 1.16 3.82
N VAL A 80 2.04 1.46 3.41
CA VAL A 80 3.21 1.42 4.28
C VAL A 80 3.07 2.47 5.39
N CYS A 81 3.23 2.05 6.63
CA CYS A 81 3.09 2.90 7.80
C CYS A 81 4.45 3.17 8.46
N ILE A 82 5.12 4.22 8.02
CA ILE A 82 6.41 4.67 8.54
C ILE A 82 6.29 6.12 9.00
N LYS A 83 6.88 6.43 10.14
CA LYS A 83 6.98 7.80 10.66
C LYS A 83 8.43 8.21 10.89
N GLY A 84 8.69 9.49 10.73
CA GLY A 84 9.99 10.07 10.98
C GLY A 84 10.33 10.15 12.47
N GLU A 85 11.60 10.37 12.76
CA GLU A 85 12.10 10.52 14.12
C GLU A 85 11.38 11.69 14.83
N GLY A 86 10.96 11.48 16.09
CA GLY A 86 10.23 12.46 16.88
C GLY A 86 8.73 12.57 16.61
N SER A 87 8.17 11.83 15.66
CA SER A 87 6.72 11.79 15.43
C SER A 87 6.01 10.98 16.51
N ASN A 88 4.94 11.56 17.09
CA ASN A 88 4.06 10.88 18.04
C ASN A 88 2.85 10.21 17.37
N HIS A 89 2.77 10.25 16.03
CA HIS A 89 1.65 9.69 15.28
C HIS A 89 1.43 8.20 15.60
N ASN A 90 0.18 7.82 15.81
CA ASN A 90 -0.25 6.44 16.02
C ASN A 90 -1.08 5.97 14.81
N PHE A 91 -0.49 5.15 13.96
CA PHE A 91 -1.15 4.65 12.76
C PHE A 91 -2.38 3.76 13.01
N ASP A 92 -2.61 3.29 14.24
CA ASP A 92 -3.81 2.51 14.56
C ASP A 92 -5.04 3.39 14.81
N THR A 93 -4.82 4.65 15.20
CA THR A 93 -5.88 5.54 15.66
C THR A 93 -5.95 6.88 14.93
N ASP A 94 -4.80 7.41 14.51
CA ASP A 94 -4.72 8.79 14.06
C ASP A 94 -4.89 8.90 12.53
N PRO A 95 -5.62 9.90 12.05
CA PRO A 95 -5.69 10.21 10.62
C PRO A 95 -4.35 10.78 10.13
N ILE A 96 -4.06 10.59 8.84
CA ILE A 96 -2.89 11.19 8.21
C ILE A 96 -3.08 12.71 8.12
N GLU A 97 -2.19 13.45 8.76
CA GLU A 97 -2.14 14.91 8.66
C GLU A 97 -1.49 15.32 7.34
N MET A 98 -2.29 15.86 6.43
CA MET A 98 -1.85 16.26 5.11
C MET A 98 -1.51 17.74 5.04
N ILE A 99 -0.42 18.06 4.36
CA ILE A 99 0.10 19.42 4.18
C ILE A 99 0.25 19.70 2.68
N VAL A 100 -0.31 20.83 2.24
CA VAL A 100 -0.18 21.32 0.86
C VAL A 100 0.85 22.45 0.83
N GLU A 101 1.92 22.25 0.08
CA GLU A 101 3.01 23.22 -0.11
C GLU A 101 3.24 23.44 -1.61
N GLY A 102 2.68 24.52 -2.16
CA GLY A 102 2.71 24.74 -3.61
C GLY A 102 2.01 23.62 -4.35
N ASP A 103 2.74 22.92 -5.21
CA ASP A 103 2.26 21.80 -6.03
C ASP A 103 2.49 20.43 -5.36
N ILE A 104 2.97 20.43 -4.12
CA ILE A 104 3.30 19.21 -3.39
C ILE A 104 2.25 18.97 -2.30
N LEU A 105 1.70 17.75 -2.27
CA LEU A 105 0.93 17.21 -1.15
C LEU A 105 1.80 16.20 -0.40
N ARG A 106 2.02 16.42 0.89
CA ARG A 106 2.79 15.54 1.75
C ARG A 106 2.10 15.28 3.09
N ALA A 107 2.54 14.27 3.81
CA ALA A 107 2.12 14.05 5.19
C ALA A 107 3.07 14.74 6.20
N ASN A 108 2.57 15.02 7.39
CA ASN A 108 3.35 15.61 8.48
C ASN A 108 4.18 14.54 9.20
N ASN A 109 5.42 14.37 8.73
CA ASN A 109 6.41 13.45 9.31
C ASN A 109 5.94 11.98 9.40
N THR A 110 5.12 11.56 8.40
CA THR A 110 4.68 10.18 8.19
C THR A 110 4.66 9.86 6.70
N THR A 111 4.47 8.59 6.35
CA THR A 111 4.04 8.20 5.00
C THR A 111 2.66 8.80 4.70
N LEU A 112 2.40 9.13 3.43
CA LEU A 112 1.16 9.76 2.97
C LEU A 112 0.09 8.73 2.56
N GLY A 113 0.51 7.57 2.05
CA GLY A 113 -0.39 6.58 1.45
C GLY A 113 -0.94 7.03 0.11
N GLY A 114 -0.14 7.76 -0.68
CA GLY A 114 -0.43 8.05 -2.08
C GLY A 114 -0.48 6.78 -2.90
N ASP A 115 0.47 5.92 -2.65
CA ASP A 115 0.54 4.52 -3.01
C ASP A 115 -0.30 3.71 -2.01
N ASP A 116 -1.45 3.12 -2.41
CA ASP A 116 -2.13 3.36 -3.68
C ASP A 116 -3.51 4.04 -3.43
N GLY A 117 -3.57 4.86 -2.37
CA GLY A 117 -4.79 5.60 -2.01
C GLY A 117 -5.28 6.51 -3.13
N ILE A 118 -4.39 6.94 -4.04
CA ILE A 118 -4.80 7.79 -5.15
C ILE A 118 -5.65 7.01 -6.17
N ALA A 119 -5.35 5.74 -6.45
CA ALA A 119 -6.18 4.91 -7.32
C ALA A 119 -7.57 4.69 -6.71
N VAL A 120 -7.63 4.41 -5.40
CA VAL A 120 -8.90 4.30 -4.68
C VAL A 120 -9.70 5.60 -4.80
N ALA A 121 -9.04 6.75 -4.60
CA ALA A 121 -9.69 8.06 -4.71
C ALA A 121 -10.20 8.36 -6.13
N TYR A 122 -9.45 7.98 -7.18
CA TYR A 122 -9.92 8.07 -8.57
C TYR A 122 -11.16 7.21 -8.79
N GLY A 123 -11.13 5.97 -8.35
CA GLY A 123 -12.28 5.07 -8.45
C GLY A 123 -13.52 5.63 -7.76
N LEU A 124 -13.39 6.09 -6.52
CA LEU A 124 -14.48 6.71 -5.77
C LEU A 124 -15.00 7.98 -6.45
N ALA A 125 -14.13 8.83 -6.98
CA ALA A 125 -14.52 10.05 -7.68
C ALA A 125 -15.34 9.75 -8.95
N ILE A 126 -14.99 8.72 -9.71
CA ILE A 126 -15.76 8.26 -10.89
C ILE A 126 -17.10 7.68 -10.45
N LEU A 127 -17.13 6.84 -9.43
CA LEU A 127 -18.34 6.24 -8.91
C LEU A 127 -19.31 7.28 -8.35
N ASP A 128 -18.79 8.37 -7.76
CA ASP A 128 -19.53 9.49 -7.18
C ASP A 128 -19.93 10.57 -8.22
N SER A 129 -19.63 10.39 -9.50
CA SER A 129 -19.90 11.39 -10.53
C SER A 129 -21.11 11.01 -11.38
N ASP A 130 -22.04 11.95 -11.55
CA ASP A 130 -23.24 11.78 -12.39
C ASP A 130 -23.08 12.44 -13.78
N ASP A 131 -22.03 13.22 -13.97
CA ASP A 131 -21.77 14.02 -15.17
C ASP A 131 -20.72 13.39 -16.11
N LEU A 132 -20.05 12.32 -15.66
CA LEU A 132 -19.08 11.60 -16.48
C LEU A 132 -19.77 10.55 -17.35
N LYS A 133 -19.41 10.48 -18.62
CA LYS A 133 -19.80 9.39 -19.51
C LYS A 133 -18.81 8.25 -19.40
N HIS A 134 -19.30 7.03 -19.15
CA HIS A 134 -18.44 5.86 -18.92
C HIS A 134 -19.12 4.55 -19.31
N PRO A 135 -18.38 3.50 -19.70
CA PRO A 135 -18.88 2.13 -19.77
C PRO A 135 -19.23 1.64 -18.36
N ALA A 136 -19.69 0.40 -18.23
CA ALA A 136 -19.80 -0.20 -16.90
C ALA A 136 -18.42 -0.18 -16.20
N ILE A 137 -18.39 0.26 -14.95
CA ILE A 137 -17.17 0.37 -14.13
C ILE A 137 -17.24 -0.63 -12.99
N GLU A 138 -16.13 -1.31 -12.77
CA GLU A 138 -15.89 -2.14 -11.61
C GLU A 138 -14.67 -1.59 -10.87
N LEU A 139 -14.87 -1.01 -9.69
CA LEU A 139 -13.76 -0.61 -8.82
C LEU A 139 -13.37 -1.80 -7.97
N LEU A 140 -12.19 -2.34 -8.20
CA LEU A 140 -11.58 -3.41 -7.42
C LEU A 140 -10.53 -2.82 -6.48
N VAL A 141 -10.77 -2.95 -5.18
CA VAL A 141 -9.83 -2.50 -4.15
C VAL A 141 -9.32 -3.71 -3.40
N THR A 142 -8.04 -4.01 -3.54
CA THR A 142 -7.38 -5.14 -2.88
C THR A 142 -6.76 -4.74 -1.55
N THR A 143 -6.30 -5.72 -0.78
CA THR A 143 -5.70 -5.55 0.54
C THR A 143 -4.33 -6.23 0.62
N ARG A 144 -3.49 -5.80 1.59
CA ARG A 144 -2.18 -6.39 1.89
C ARG A 144 -1.23 -6.46 0.68
N GLU A 145 -1.32 -5.48 -0.21
CA GLU A 145 -0.41 -5.39 -1.36
C GLU A 145 1.02 -5.26 -0.86
N GLU A 146 1.28 -4.32 0.04
CA GLU A 146 2.58 -3.93 0.58
C GLU A 146 3.27 -5.04 1.42
N THR A 147 2.54 -6.09 1.79
CA THR A 147 3.05 -7.18 2.63
C THR A 147 3.04 -8.55 1.97
N GLY A 148 2.60 -8.63 0.70
CA GLY A 148 2.67 -9.89 -0.04
C GLY A 148 1.50 -10.19 -0.95
N MET A 149 0.61 -9.23 -1.20
CA MET A 149 -0.52 -9.35 -2.14
C MET A 149 -1.56 -10.40 -1.73
N ASP A 150 -1.71 -10.67 -0.43
CA ASP A 150 -2.62 -11.72 0.07
C ASP A 150 -4.06 -11.52 -0.43
N GLY A 151 -4.53 -10.27 -0.47
CA GLY A 151 -5.86 -9.94 -0.99
C GLY A 151 -6.01 -10.31 -2.45
N ALA A 152 -5.10 -9.87 -3.30
CA ALA A 152 -5.13 -10.16 -4.74
C ALA A 152 -4.99 -11.66 -5.04
N MET A 153 -4.14 -12.37 -4.28
CA MET A 153 -3.94 -13.82 -4.44
C MET A 153 -5.18 -14.65 -4.08
N ALA A 154 -6.08 -14.12 -3.25
CA ALA A 154 -7.31 -14.80 -2.85
C ALA A 154 -8.49 -14.57 -3.81
N LEU A 155 -8.38 -13.62 -4.75
CA LEU A 155 -9.47 -13.30 -5.68
C LEU A 155 -9.71 -14.45 -6.66
N THR A 156 -10.99 -14.85 -6.81
CA THR A 156 -11.40 -15.88 -7.76
C THR A 156 -11.87 -15.31 -9.11
N GLY A 157 -12.12 -14.02 -9.19
CA GLY A 157 -12.66 -13.35 -10.37
C GLY A 157 -14.17 -13.55 -10.61
N GLU A 158 -14.86 -14.32 -9.77
CA GLU A 158 -16.30 -14.63 -9.95
C GLU A 158 -17.21 -13.38 -9.93
N HIS A 159 -16.76 -12.35 -9.23
CA HIS A 159 -17.51 -11.09 -9.09
C HIS A 159 -17.08 -10.02 -10.09
N LEU A 160 -16.16 -10.32 -11.02
CA LEU A 160 -15.65 -9.41 -12.05
C LEU A 160 -16.15 -9.84 -13.44
N SER A 161 -16.58 -8.87 -14.23
CA SER A 161 -17.04 -9.09 -15.60
C SER A 161 -16.22 -8.32 -16.63
N GLY A 162 -15.53 -7.29 -16.22
CA GLY A 162 -14.68 -6.44 -17.05
C GLY A 162 -13.57 -7.23 -17.75
N LYS A 163 -13.26 -6.81 -18.99
CA LYS A 163 -12.17 -7.40 -19.81
C LYS A 163 -10.98 -6.45 -19.97
N ILE A 164 -11.14 -5.21 -19.51
CA ILE A 164 -10.09 -4.20 -19.51
C ILE A 164 -9.83 -3.88 -18.05
N LEU A 165 -8.58 -4.07 -17.61
CA LEU A 165 -8.15 -3.75 -16.26
C LEU A 165 -7.13 -2.61 -16.33
N LEU A 166 -7.41 -1.55 -15.59
CA LEU A 166 -6.53 -0.43 -15.36
C LEU A 166 -6.04 -0.50 -13.92
N ASN A 167 -4.83 -1.00 -13.71
CA ASN A 167 -4.12 -0.90 -12.45
C ASN A 167 -3.47 0.49 -12.39
N ILE A 168 -3.77 1.25 -11.34
CA ILE A 168 -3.28 2.63 -11.17
C ILE A 168 -2.23 2.68 -10.06
N ASP A 169 -1.48 1.65 -9.94
CA ASP A 169 -0.38 1.47 -9.00
C ASP A 169 0.95 1.61 -9.76
N SER A 170 1.20 2.81 -10.26
CA SER A 170 2.40 3.15 -11.03
C SER A 170 2.75 4.62 -10.82
N ASP A 171 4.01 4.91 -10.62
CA ASP A 171 4.54 6.23 -10.25
C ASP A 171 5.26 6.95 -11.40
N GLU A 172 5.32 6.38 -12.61
CA GLU A 172 5.95 7.02 -13.77
C GLU A 172 4.90 7.60 -14.73
N GLU A 173 4.82 8.94 -14.78
CA GLU A 173 3.85 9.64 -15.61
C GLU A 173 4.05 9.35 -17.11
N GLY A 174 2.95 9.05 -17.79
CA GLY A 174 2.94 8.82 -19.25
C GLY A 174 3.49 7.47 -19.68
N VAL A 175 3.80 6.57 -18.74
CA VAL A 175 4.30 5.21 -19.03
C VAL A 175 3.23 4.17 -18.70
N PHE A 176 2.94 3.31 -19.67
CA PHE A 176 2.09 2.13 -19.48
C PHE A 176 2.96 0.89 -19.30
N LEU A 177 2.92 0.33 -18.10
CA LEU A 177 3.58 -0.93 -17.79
C LEU A 177 2.68 -2.09 -18.22
N VAL A 178 3.21 -3.01 -19.03
CA VAL A 178 2.46 -4.17 -19.56
C VAL A 178 2.95 -5.49 -18.96
N SER A 179 3.91 -5.45 -18.06
CA SER A 179 4.46 -6.60 -17.35
C SER A 179 5.06 -6.18 -16.01
N CYS A 180 5.21 -7.14 -15.11
CA CYS A 180 5.86 -6.93 -13.83
C CYS A 180 6.92 -8.02 -13.57
N ALA A 181 7.81 -7.76 -12.61
CA ALA A 181 8.72 -8.76 -12.11
C ALA A 181 7.98 -9.75 -11.21
N GLY A 182 8.37 -11.03 -11.27
CA GLY A 182 7.92 -12.03 -10.32
C GLY A 182 8.81 -12.03 -9.07
N GLY A 183 8.25 -12.48 -7.94
CA GLY A 183 8.99 -12.67 -6.70
C GLY A 183 8.75 -14.06 -6.11
N ALA A 184 9.65 -14.50 -5.27
CA ALA A 184 9.48 -15.71 -4.47
C ALA A 184 10.08 -15.52 -3.07
N ASN A 185 9.35 -15.94 -2.05
CA ASN A 185 9.81 -15.99 -0.68
C ASN A 185 10.24 -17.42 -0.34
N GLN A 186 11.47 -17.57 0.14
CA GLN A 186 11.96 -18.84 0.65
C GLN A 186 12.15 -18.75 2.17
N ILE A 187 11.44 -19.60 2.91
CA ILE A 187 11.56 -19.70 4.36
C ILE A 187 12.50 -20.87 4.66
N VAL A 188 13.62 -20.59 5.33
CA VAL A 188 14.56 -21.61 5.77
C VAL A 188 14.55 -21.66 7.29
N THR A 189 14.19 -22.82 7.85
CA THR A 189 14.10 -23.03 9.30
C THR A 189 15.29 -23.84 9.77
N PHE A 190 16.04 -23.29 10.72
CA PHE A 190 17.16 -23.99 11.36
C PHE A 190 16.80 -24.30 12.82
N PRO A 191 16.96 -25.55 13.29
CA PRO A 191 16.85 -25.87 14.70
C PRO A 191 18.04 -25.26 15.45
N LEU A 192 17.78 -24.31 16.34
CA LEU A 192 18.80 -23.65 17.13
C LEU A 192 18.92 -24.29 18.53
N LYS A 193 20.15 -24.65 18.92
CA LYS A 193 20.46 -25.06 20.28
C LYS A 193 20.88 -23.83 21.08
N LYS A 194 20.13 -23.50 22.11
CA LYS A 194 20.39 -22.35 23.00
C LYS A 194 21.18 -22.78 24.21
N GLU A 195 22.24 -22.07 24.52
CA GLU A 195 23.09 -22.31 25.71
C GLU A 195 23.17 -21.02 26.53
N LYS A 196 23.22 -21.16 27.87
CA LYS A 196 23.50 -20.03 28.76
C LYS A 196 25.02 -19.80 28.82
N LYS A 197 25.44 -18.60 28.42
CA LYS A 197 26.85 -18.18 28.54
C LYS A 197 26.96 -16.87 29.29
N ARG A 198 28.04 -16.69 30.05
CA ARG A 198 28.42 -15.43 30.68
C ARG A 198 29.42 -14.71 29.77
N GLY A 199 29.28 -13.40 29.64
CA GLY A 199 30.18 -12.60 28.81
C GLY A 199 29.74 -11.14 28.77
N THR A 200 30.53 -10.31 28.12
CA THR A 200 30.19 -8.91 27.85
C THR A 200 29.28 -8.85 26.61
N GLY A 201 28.13 -8.19 26.75
CA GLY A 201 27.21 -7.95 25.62
C GLY A 201 27.79 -6.90 24.68
N LEU A 202 27.79 -7.22 23.37
CA LEU A 202 28.14 -6.28 22.31
C LEU A 202 26.91 -6.05 21.41
N LYS A 203 26.71 -4.81 21.01
CA LYS A 203 25.70 -4.43 20.01
C LYS A 203 26.40 -3.97 18.75
N ILE A 204 26.12 -4.63 17.63
CA ILE A 204 26.62 -4.24 16.31
C ILE A 204 25.44 -3.66 15.53
N LYS A 205 25.58 -2.44 15.02
CA LYS A 205 24.57 -1.76 14.20
C LYS A 205 25.17 -1.38 12.85
N VAL A 206 24.51 -1.77 11.77
CA VAL A 206 24.78 -1.26 10.42
C VAL A 206 23.66 -0.29 10.08
N SER A 207 24.00 0.98 9.87
CA SER A 207 23.03 2.04 9.65
C SER A 207 23.60 3.13 8.73
N GLY A 208 22.78 4.11 8.32
CA GLY A 208 23.19 5.21 7.45
C GLY A 208 23.35 4.81 5.98
N LEU A 209 22.85 3.65 5.59
CA LEU A 209 22.82 3.23 4.19
C LEU A 209 21.65 3.90 3.46
N LYS A 210 21.86 4.16 2.17
CA LYS A 210 20.80 4.71 1.33
C LYS A 210 19.79 3.61 1.00
N GLY A 211 18.54 3.80 1.45
CA GLY A 211 17.40 2.96 1.10
C GLY A 211 16.91 3.19 -0.34
N GLY A 212 15.80 2.59 -0.69
CA GLY A 212 15.13 2.79 -1.98
C GLY A 212 14.03 1.77 -2.21
N HIS A 213 13.17 2.08 -3.17
CA HIS A 213 12.08 1.20 -3.56
C HIS A 213 12.60 -0.17 -4.04
N SER A 214 11.96 -1.25 -3.60
CA SER A 214 12.41 -2.63 -3.87
C SER A 214 12.33 -3.03 -5.34
N GLY A 215 11.43 -2.46 -6.11
CA GLY A 215 11.29 -2.66 -7.54
C GLY A 215 12.13 -1.67 -8.35
N MET A 216 11.75 -0.40 -8.36
CA MET A 216 12.33 0.63 -9.26
C MET A 216 13.80 0.94 -9.01
N GLU A 217 14.27 0.83 -7.78
CA GLU A 217 15.63 1.18 -7.42
C GLU A 217 16.56 -0.03 -7.21
N ILE A 218 16.08 -1.25 -7.41
CA ILE A 218 16.87 -2.47 -7.22
C ILE A 218 18.10 -2.52 -8.14
N VAL A 219 17.99 -1.95 -9.33
CA VAL A 219 19.10 -1.85 -10.31
C VAL A 219 20.24 -0.94 -9.85
N LYS A 220 20.01 -0.08 -8.86
CA LYS A 220 21.02 0.85 -8.32
C LYS A 220 22.06 0.17 -7.44
N GLN A 221 21.96 -1.14 -7.20
CA GLN A 221 22.91 -1.97 -6.46
C GLN A 221 23.35 -1.36 -5.12
N ARG A 222 22.40 -0.77 -4.37
CA ARG A 222 22.68 -0.19 -3.06
C ARG A 222 23.11 -1.27 -2.06
N ALA A 223 23.90 -0.88 -1.07
CA ALA A 223 24.33 -1.78 -0.04
C ALA A 223 23.16 -2.27 0.82
N ASN A 224 23.11 -3.57 1.06
CA ASN A 224 22.10 -4.22 1.91
C ASN A 224 22.67 -4.41 3.33
N ALA A 225 22.06 -3.75 4.33
CA ALA A 225 22.50 -3.77 5.72
C ALA A 225 22.53 -5.20 6.31
N ILE A 226 21.57 -6.04 5.94
CA ILE A 226 21.49 -7.44 6.39
C ILE A 226 22.70 -8.23 5.89
N LYS A 227 23.01 -8.12 4.59
CA LYS A 227 24.16 -8.80 4.00
C LYS A 227 25.49 -8.31 4.60
N LEU A 228 25.64 -7.01 4.85
CA LEU A 228 26.83 -6.46 5.46
C LEU A 228 26.98 -6.95 6.90
N LEU A 229 25.92 -6.91 7.70
CA LEU A 229 25.93 -7.42 9.06
C LEU A 229 26.25 -8.92 9.09
N ALA A 230 25.61 -9.71 8.22
CA ALA A 230 25.89 -11.15 8.15
C ALA A 230 27.35 -11.45 7.84
N ARG A 231 27.98 -10.70 6.91
CA ARG A 231 29.42 -10.86 6.60
C ARG A 231 30.30 -10.50 7.79
N ILE A 232 29.99 -9.43 8.52
CA ILE A 232 30.73 -9.05 9.74
C ILE A 232 30.62 -10.16 10.80
N LEU A 233 29.40 -10.65 11.02
CA LEU A 233 29.14 -11.71 11.99
C LEU A 233 29.86 -13.02 11.62
N ASP A 234 29.85 -13.39 10.34
CA ASP A 234 30.57 -14.58 9.86
C ASP A 234 32.08 -14.48 10.09
N GLN A 235 32.69 -13.34 9.83
CA GLN A 235 34.10 -13.10 10.14
C GLN A 235 34.43 -13.14 11.64
N CYS A 236 33.46 -12.90 12.50
CA CYS A 236 33.61 -12.90 13.95
C CYS A 236 33.09 -14.19 14.60
N ARG A 237 32.63 -15.19 13.86
CA ARG A 237 31.93 -16.37 14.37
C ARG A 237 32.72 -17.14 15.45
N ASP A 238 34.03 -17.15 15.33
CA ASP A 238 34.93 -17.85 16.29
C ASP A 238 35.26 -17.00 17.53
N LYS A 239 34.87 -15.70 17.52
CA LYS A 239 35.20 -14.74 18.57
C LYS A 239 34.01 -14.29 19.39
N VAL A 240 32.76 -14.45 18.85
CA VAL A 240 31.55 -14.00 19.48
C VAL A 240 30.49 -15.10 19.51
N THR A 241 29.68 -15.10 20.56
CA THR A 241 28.49 -15.96 20.68
C THR A 241 27.27 -15.11 20.53
N PHE A 242 26.34 -15.53 19.68
CA PHE A 242 25.14 -14.74 19.42
C PHE A 242 24.10 -14.92 20.54
N GLY A 243 23.61 -13.78 21.05
CA GLY A 243 22.58 -13.73 22.10
C GLY A 243 21.15 -13.77 21.53
N LYS A 244 20.19 -13.59 22.42
CA LYS A 244 18.75 -13.80 22.17
C LYS A 244 18.03 -12.67 21.41
N ASP A 245 18.62 -11.46 21.33
CA ASP A 245 17.95 -10.26 20.86
C ASP A 245 18.41 -9.86 19.46
N TYR A 246 17.82 -10.48 18.45
CA TYR A 246 17.87 -9.99 17.08
C TYR A 246 16.55 -9.32 16.76
N GLY A 247 16.53 -8.01 16.79
CA GLY A 247 15.45 -7.21 16.23
C GLY A 247 15.88 -6.64 14.89
N TRP A 248 15.15 -6.94 13.82
CA TRP A 248 15.26 -6.22 12.57
C TRP A 248 14.28 -5.04 12.69
N GLN A 249 14.79 -3.82 12.68
CA GLN A 249 14.00 -2.63 12.43
C GLN A 249 14.38 -2.16 11.03
N GLN A 250 13.44 -2.18 10.11
CA GLN A 250 13.52 -1.38 8.89
C GLN A 250 13.37 0.08 9.32
N THR A 251 14.37 0.88 9.06
CA THR A 251 14.30 2.34 9.12
C THR A 251 14.48 2.88 7.73
#